data_0e43af536cb81380960f5110988e9d34
#
_entry.id   0e43af536cb81380960f5110988e9d34
#
_cell.length_a   1.000
_cell.length_b   1.000
_cell.length_c   1.000
_cell.angle_alpha   90.00
_cell.angle_beta   90.00
_cell.angle_gamma   90.00
#
_symmetry.space_group_name_H-M   'P 1'
#
loop_
_entity.id
_entity.type
_entity.pdbx_description
1 polymer ?
#
loop_
_entity_poly.entity_id
_entity_poly.type
_entity_poly.pdbx_seq_one_letter_code
_entity_poly.pdbx_strand_id
1 'polypeptide(L)'
;MAQSEIIEAPTPCYIIEEDALLRNLQILDSVQTQAGCKIIMALKGFAMFSVFPVIRQYLCGIAASSLDEARLGFEEFGGEVHVCAPAYAETEFDELLGYADHVVFNSFSQWRRFKARVTGSNRKVSCGIRVNPEHSEVKVPIYDPCGPFSRLGTTRENFEENELDGITGLHFHNLCELNSDSLART
;
A
#
# COMPACT_ATOMS: atom_id res chain seq x y z
N MET A 1 11.55 -35.00 11.77
CA MET A 1 12.53 -34.23 10.97
C MET A 1 12.14 -34.47 9.53
N ALA A 2 11.54 -33.48 8.88
CA ALA A 2 11.24 -33.53 7.45
C ALA A 2 12.58 -33.55 6.71
N GLN A 3 12.78 -34.56 5.84
CA GLN A 3 13.87 -34.56 4.89
C GLN A 3 13.73 -33.31 4.01
N SER A 4 14.73 -32.41 4.03
CA SER A 4 14.81 -31.32 3.08
C SER A 4 14.96 -31.94 1.69
N GLU A 5 13.91 -31.88 0.89
CA GLU A 5 14.05 -32.18 -0.54
C GLU A 5 15.12 -31.24 -1.11
N ILE A 6 16.13 -31.80 -1.73
CA ILE A 6 17.14 -31.04 -2.45
C ILE A 6 16.45 -30.51 -3.71
N ILE A 7 16.16 -29.22 -3.72
CA ILE A 7 15.59 -28.55 -4.90
C ILE A 7 16.74 -28.31 -5.87
N GLU A 8 16.75 -29.00 -7.02
CA GLU A 8 17.63 -28.69 -8.14
C GLU A 8 17.10 -27.41 -8.84
N ALA A 9 17.55 -26.27 -8.41
CA ALA A 9 17.21 -24.98 -9.02
C ALA A 9 18.48 -24.30 -9.55
N PRO A 10 18.40 -23.60 -10.70
CA PRO A 10 19.52 -22.80 -11.20
C PRO A 10 19.84 -21.68 -10.21
N THR A 11 21.14 -21.46 -9.97
CA THR A 11 21.62 -20.40 -9.06
C THR A 11 22.21 -19.23 -9.85
N PRO A 12 21.99 -17.96 -9.42
CA PRO A 12 21.21 -17.53 -8.24
C PRO A 12 19.70 -17.56 -8.51
N CYS A 13 18.88 -17.92 -7.50
CA CYS A 13 17.41 -17.92 -7.60
C CYS A 13 16.76 -17.58 -6.25
N TYR A 14 15.51 -17.12 -6.28
CA TYR A 14 14.64 -17.03 -5.11
C TYR A 14 13.76 -18.27 -5.04
N ILE A 15 13.60 -18.83 -3.85
CA ILE A 15 12.77 -20.00 -3.60
C ILE A 15 11.67 -19.61 -2.64
N ILE A 16 10.44 -19.99 -2.96
CA ILE A 16 9.27 -19.83 -2.08
C ILE A 16 8.85 -21.20 -1.57
N GLU A 17 8.75 -21.33 -0.26
CA GLU A 17 8.12 -22.49 0.38
C GLU A 17 6.61 -22.26 0.44
N GLU A 18 5.86 -22.95 -0.42
CA GLU A 18 4.41 -22.75 -0.56
C GLU A 18 3.67 -23.03 0.75
N ASP A 19 4.01 -24.09 1.47
CA ASP A 19 3.40 -24.41 2.77
C ASP A 19 3.61 -23.30 3.81
N ALA A 20 4.79 -22.66 3.80
CA ALA A 20 5.07 -21.53 4.70
C ALA A 20 4.26 -20.30 4.30
N LEU A 21 4.15 -20.02 3.00
CA LEU A 21 3.32 -18.95 2.46
C LEU A 21 1.85 -19.17 2.86
N LEU A 22 1.30 -20.35 2.66
CA LEU A 22 -0.08 -20.69 3.01
C LEU A 22 -0.35 -20.51 4.51
N ARG A 23 0.53 -20.98 5.39
CA ARG A 23 0.38 -20.77 6.85
C ARG A 23 0.32 -19.28 7.21
N ASN A 24 1.18 -18.47 6.60
CA ASN A 24 1.18 -17.02 6.83
C ASN A 24 -0.11 -16.36 6.31
N LEU A 25 -0.58 -16.75 5.14
CA LEU A 25 -1.82 -16.23 4.56
C LEU A 25 -3.04 -16.58 5.41
N GLN A 26 -3.11 -17.80 5.96
CA GLN A 26 -4.18 -18.22 6.88
C GLN A 26 -4.20 -17.38 8.16
N ILE A 27 -3.03 -17.00 8.69
CA ILE A 27 -2.94 -16.10 9.84
C ILE A 27 -3.49 -14.71 9.48
N LEU A 28 -3.06 -14.14 8.33
CA LEU A 28 -3.55 -12.84 7.88
C LEU A 28 -5.06 -12.85 7.63
N ASP A 29 -5.59 -13.90 7.03
CA ASP A 29 -7.02 -14.07 6.80
C ASP A 29 -7.82 -14.14 8.10
N SER A 30 -7.31 -14.86 9.10
CA SER A 30 -7.94 -14.90 10.42
C SER A 30 -7.97 -13.52 11.10
N VAL A 31 -6.90 -12.75 10.95
CA VAL A 31 -6.82 -11.38 11.52
C VAL A 31 -7.81 -10.45 10.82
N GLN A 32 -7.84 -10.41 9.50
CA GLN A 32 -8.79 -9.54 8.77
C GLN A 32 -10.25 -9.89 9.05
N THR A 33 -10.56 -11.19 9.19
CA THR A 33 -11.90 -11.66 9.54
C THR A 33 -12.30 -11.22 10.96
N GLN A 34 -11.42 -11.37 11.94
CA GLN A 34 -11.68 -11.00 13.34
C GLN A 34 -11.74 -9.49 13.55
N ALA A 35 -10.89 -8.74 12.86
CA ALA A 35 -10.84 -7.28 12.96
C ALA A 35 -11.87 -6.56 12.08
N GLY A 36 -12.51 -7.24 11.14
CA GLY A 36 -13.42 -6.63 10.17
C GLY A 36 -12.71 -5.64 9.24
N CYS A 37 -11.44 -5.89 8.93
CA CYS A 37 -10.63 -5.05 8.03
C CYS A 37 -10.20 -5.84 6.79
N LYS A 38 -9.64 -5.15 5.82
CA LYS A 38 -8.98 -5.73 4.65
C LYS A 38 -7.47 -5.64 4.81
N ILE A 39 -6.77 -6.71 4.45
CA ILE A 39 -5.31 -6.72 4.36
C ILE A 39 -4.93 -6.78 2.88
N ILE A 40 -4.03 -5.91 2.46
CA ILE A 40 -3.50 -5.85 1.10
C ILE A 40 -1.98 -6.04 1.12
N MET A 41 -1.43 -6.59 0.05
CA MET A 41 0.00 -6.87 -0.07
C MET A 41 0.74 -5.68 -0.68
N ALA A 42 1.81 -5.21 -0.04
CA ALA A 42 2.64 -4.15 -0.59
C ALA A 42 3.67 -4.70 -1.59
N LEU A 43 3.56 -4.33 -2.87
CA LEU A 43 4.44 -4.84 -3.93
C LEU A 43 5.89 -4.45 -3.75
N LYS A 44 6.17 -3.28 -3.18
CA LYS A 44 7.55 -2.88 -2.85
C LYS A 44 8.28 -3.84 -1.89
N GLY A 45 7.51 -4.63 -1.10
CA GLY A 45 8.06 -5.62 -0.18
C GLY A 45 8.09 -7.02 -0.77
N PHE A 46 7.13 -7.35 -1.63
CA PHE A 46 7.01 -8.65 -2.26
C PHE A 46 6.22 -8.56 -3.57
N ALA A 47 6.86 -8.88 -4.69
CA ALA A 47 6.26 -8.77 -6.03
C ALA A 47 6.50 -10.03 -6.89
N MET A 48 6.61 -11.20 -6.28
CA MET A 48 6.75 -12.47 -7.00
C MET A 48 5.40 -12.90 -7.56
N PHE A 49 5.07 -12.40 -8.75
CA PHE A 49 3.74 -12.56 -9.36
C PHE A 49 3.35 -14.03 -9.64
N SER A 50 4.30 -14.95 -9.77
CA SER A 50 4.00 -16.38 -9.96
C SER A 50 3.18 -17.01 -8.81
N VAL A 51 3.22 -16.43 -7.60
CA VAL A 51 2.43 -16.88 -6.44
C VAL A 51 1.21 -16.00 -6.14
N PHE A 52 0.95 -14.97 -6.92
CA PHE A 52 -0.25 -14.12 -6.77
C PHE A 52 -1.57 -14.92 -6.82
N PRO A 53 -1.74 -15.96 -7.68
CA PRO A 53 -2.94 -16.76 -7.66
C PRO A 53 -3.24 -17.44 -6.32
N VAL A 54 -2.20 -17.75 -5.54
CA VAL A 54 -2.35 -18.30 -4.18
C VAL A 54 -2.70 -17.19 -3.20
N ILE A 55 -1.97 -16.07 -3.23
CA ILE A 55 -2.13 -14.96 -2.29
C ILE A 55 -3.51 -14.32 -2.40
N ARG A 56 -4.03 -14.12 -3.60
CA ARG A 56 -5.34 -13.49 -3.84
C ARG A 56 -6.54 -14.27 -3.32
N GLN A 57 -6.36 -15.53 -2.94
CA GLN A 57 -7.42 -16.31 -2.28
C GLN A 57 -7.65 -15.85 -0.83
N TYR A 58 -6.69 -15.15 -0.26
CA TYR A 58 -6.70 -14.69 1.13
C TYR A 58 -6.72 -13.16 1.25
N LEU A 59 -5.98 -12.45 0.40
CA LEU A 59 -5.87 -10.99 0.43
C LEU A 59 -6.65 -10.37 -0.72
N CYS A 60 -7.33 -9.26 -0.46
CA CYS A 60 -8.25 -8.65 -1.43
C CYS A 60 -7.57 -7.76 -2.48
N GLY A 61 -6.31 -7.38 -2.28
CA GLY A 61 -5.64 -6.44 -3.17
C GLY A 61 -4.18 -6.21 -2.87
N ILE A 62 -3.64 -5.22 -3.56
CA ILE A 62 -2.24 -4.82 -3.43
C ILE A 62 -2.10 -3.31 -3.15
N ALA A 63 -0.98 -2.94 -2.54
CA ALA A 63 -0.53 -1.55 -2.45
C ALA A 63 0.64 -1.31 -3.40
N ALA A 64 0.48 -0.33 -4.30
CA ALA A 64 1.46 0.09 -5.29
C ALA A 64 2.05 1.46 -4.95
N SER A 65 3.33 1.65 -5.26
CA SER A 65 4.05 2.91 -5.07
C SER A 65 4.47 3.57 -6.40
N SER A 66 4.16 2.94 -7.52
CA SER A 66 4.48 3.41 -8.88
C SER A 66 3.43 2.95 -9.88
N LEU A 67 3.52 3.49 -11.10
CA LEU A 67 2.69 3.06 -12.24
C LEU A 67 2.93 1.58 -12.57
N ASP A 68 4.19 1.14 -12.61
CA ASP A 68 4.54 -0.24 -12.96
C ASP A 68 4.02 -1.23 -11.91
N GLU A 69 4.10 -0.89 -10.62
CA GLU A 69 3.50 -1.70 -9.55
C GLU A 69 1.96 -1.73 -9.67
N ALA A 70 1.32 -0.61 -10.01
CA ALA A 70 -0.13 -0.57 -10.19
C ALA A 70 -0.56 -1.44 -11.37
N ARG A 71 0.16 -1.38 -12.50
CA ARG A 71 -0.06 -2.25 -13.66
C ARG A 71 0.12 -3.72 -13.30
N LEU A 72 1.23 -4.07 -12.64
CA LEU A 72 1.51 -5.44 -12.21
C LEU A 72 0.38 -5.98 -11.30
N GLY A 73 -0.09 -5.17 -10.34
CA GLY A 73 -1.20 -5.55 -9.47
C GLY A 73 -2.50 -5.75 -10.23
N PHE A 74 -2.80 -4.88 -11.18
CA PHE A 74 -4.00 -4.96 -11.99
C PHE A 74 -4.00 -6.18 -12.92
N GLU A 75 -2.89 -6.40 -13.63
CA GLU A 75 -2.79 -7.46 -14.66
C GLU A 75 -2.60 -8.84 -14.04
N GLU A 76 -1.79 -8.99 -12.99
CA GLU A 76 -1.38 -10.29 -12.46
C GLU A 76 -2.09 -10.66 -11.15
N PHE A 77 -2.38 -9.70 -10.27
CA PHE A 77 -3.07 -10.00 -9.02
C PHE A 77 -4.59 -10.03 -9.21
N GLY A 78 -5.17 -9.05 -9.91
CA GLY A 78 -6.59 -9.02 -10.26
C GLY A 78 -7.55 -8.74 -9.09
N GLY A 79 -7.07 -8.09 -8.03
CA GLY A 79 -7.85 -7.58 -6.90
C GLY A 79 -7.86 -6.05 -6.84
N GLU A 80 -8.14 -5.49 -5.67
CA GLU A 80 -8.08 -4.04 -5.46
C GLU A 80 -6.64 -3.51 -5.62
N VAL A 81 -6.48 -2.41 -6.34
CA VAL A 81 -5.19 -1.72 -6.52
C VAL A 81 -5.22 -0.40 -5.75
N HIS A 82 -4.46 -0.32 -4.68
CA HIS A 82 -4.31 0.86 -3.84
C HIS A 82 -2.98 1.55 -4.15
N VAL A 83 -3.02 2.77 -4.65
CA VAL A 83 -1.79 3.50 -5.00
C VAL A 83 -1.50 4.57 -3.96
N CYS A 84 -0.28 4.54 -3.42
CA CYS A 84 0.22 5.54 -2.48
C CYS A 84 1.67 5.89 -2.81
N ALA A 85 1.90 7.09 -3.34
CA ALA A 85 3.22 7.62 -3.63
C ALA A 85 3.38 9.04 -3.07
N PRO A 86 4.59 9.44 -2.66
CA PRO A 86 4.84 10.81 -2.20
C PRO A 86 4.61 11.87 -3.28
N ALA A 87 4.76 11.48 -4.54
CA ALA A 87 4.53 12.33 -5.70
C ALA A 87 4.05 11.48 -6.89
N TYR A 88 3.24 12.08 -7.75
CA TYR A 88 2.79 11.51 -9.00
C TYR A 88 3.32 12.33 -10.18
N ALA A 89 3.84 11.65 -11.21
CA ALA A 89 4.22 12.28 -12.45
C ALA A 89 2.97 12.63 -13.28
N GLU A 90 2.93 13.85 -13.81
CA GLU A 90 1.78 14.28 -14.63
C GLU A 90 1.59 13.44 -15.87
N THR A 91 2.69 13.02 -16.47
CA THR A 91 2.69 12.22 -17.72
C THR A 91 2.16 10.80 -17.52
N GLU A 92 2.18 10.28 -16.31
CA GLU A 92 1.81 8.90 -15.99
C GLU A 92 0.45 8.79 -15.27
N PHE A 93 -0.06 9.90 -14.76
CA PHE A 93 -1.19 9.87 -13.82
C PHE A 93 -2.48 9.36 -14.45
N ASP A 94 -2.78 9.71 -15.71
CA ASP A 94 -3.99 9.22 -16.39
C ASP A 94 -3.92 7.72 -16.65
N GLU A 95 -2.74 7.22 -17.01
CA GLU A 95 -2.52 5.78 -17.15
C GLU A 95 -2.66 5.06 -15.81
N LEU A 96 -2.09 5.63 -14.74
CA LEU A 96 -2.22 5.10 -13.37
C LEU A 96 -3.68 4.99 -12.93
N LEU A 97 -4.52 5.99 -13.24
CA LEU A 97 -5.96 5.94 -12.95
C LEU A 97 -6.67 4.78 -13.67
N GLY A 98 -6.12 4.32 -14.79
CA GLY A 98 -6.63 3.16 -15.51
C GLY A 98 -6.49 1.83 -14.73
N TYR A 99 -5.56 1.77 -13.80
CA TYR A 99 -5.30 0.58 -12.98
C TYR A 99 -5.80 0.70 -11.54
N ALA A 100 -5.86 1.92 -10.98
CA ALA A 100 -6.13 2.15 -9.58
C ALA A 100 -7.62 2.07 -9.20
N ASP A 101 -7.92 1.46 -8.05
CA ASP A 101 -9.21 1.54 -7.37
C ASP A 101 -9.16 2.61 -6.26
N HIS A 102 -7.99 2.80 -5.66
CA HIS A 102 -7.75 3.79 -4.61
C HIS A 102 -6.47 4.55 -4.88
N VAL A 103 -6.50 5.87 -4.74
CA VAL A 103 -5.32 6.75 -4.85
C VAL A 103 -5.20 7.62 -3.60
N VAL A 104 -4.04 7.58 -2.96
CA VAL A 104 -3.74 8.39 -1.78
C VAL A 104 -2.83 9.55 -2.17
N PHE A 105 -3.29 10.78 -1.94
CA PHE A 105 -2.52 12.00 -2.16
C PHE A 105 -1.72 12.37 -0.92
N ASN A 106 -0.49 12.75 -1.12
CA ASN A 106 0.43 13.09 -0.03
C ASN A 106 0.17 14.47 0.59
N SER A 107 -0.57 15.34 -0.11
CA SER A 107 -0.91 16.69 0.34
C SER A 107 -2.15 17.23 -0.38
N PHE A 108 -2.79 18.26 0.18
CA PHE A 108 -3.90 18.96 -0.47
C PHE A 108 -3.48 19.67 -1.77
N SER A 109 -2.25 20.18 -1.86
CA SER A 109 -1.74 20.75 -3.12
C SER A 109 -1.66 19.71 -4.22
N GLN A 110 -1.26 18.48 -3.90
CA GLN A 110 -1.28 17.37 -4.85
C GLN A 110 -2.72 16.99 -5.22
N TRP A 111 -3.64 16.92 -4.26
CA TRP A 111 -5.06 16.70 -4.53
C TRP A 111 -5.66 17.73 -5.49
N ARG A 112 -5.49 19.02 -5.22
CA ARG A 112 -5.94 20.11 -6.11
C ARG A 112 -5.42 19.96 -7.54
N ARG A 113 -4.16 19.57 -7.68
CA ARG A 113 -3.51 19.38 -8.98
C ARG A 113 -4.15 18.28 -9.81
N PHE A 114 -4.55 17.18 -9.18
CA PHE A 114 -5.02 15.98 -9.86
C PHE A 114 -6.54 15.76 -9.79
N LYS A 115 -7.28 16.49 -8.95
CA LYS A 115 -8.72 16.33 -8.71
C LYS A 115 -9.53 16.29 -10.01
N ALA A 116 -9.29 17.21 -10.94
CA ALA A 116 -10.01 17.27 -12.22
C ALA A 116 -9.79 16.02 -13.08
N ARG A 117 -8.58 15.47 -13.05
CA ARG A 117 -8.25 14.25 -13.80
C ARG A 117 -8.93 13.01 -13.20
N VAL A 118 -8.96 12.91 -11.87
CA VAL A 118 -9.71 11.85 -11.17
C VAL A 118 -11.20 11.93 -11.51
N THR A 119 -11.78 13.13 -11.42
CA THR A 119 -13.22 13.34 -11.67
C THR A 119 -13.59 13.05 -13.12
N GLY A 120 -12.68 13.33 -14.06
CA GLY A 120 -12.85 13.07 -15.50
C GLY A 120 -12.49 11.64 -15.93
N SER A 121 -11.99 10.82 -15.01
CA SER A 121 -11.62 9.43 -15.33
C SER A 121 -12.85 8.58 -15.65
N ASN A 122 -12.70 7.68 -16.61
CA ASN A 122 -13.71 6.67 -16.93
C ASN A 122 -13.86 5.59 -15.86
N ARG A 123 -12.89 5.49 -14.94
CA ARG A 123 -12.86 4.54 -13.83
C ARG A 123 -13.24 5.25 -12.53
N LYS A 124 -14.07 4.63 -11.72
CA LYS A 124 -14.40 5.15 -10.40
C LYS A 124 -13.23 4.86 -9.46
N VAL A 125 -12.52 5.92 -9.05
CA VAL A 125 -11.37 5.83 -8.15
C VAL A 125 -11.73 6.51 -6.83
N SER A 126 -11.51 5.81 -5.71
CA SER A 126 -11.63 6.37 -4.37
C SER A 126 -10.35 7.11 -4.00
N CYS A 127 -10.49 8.32 -3.44
CA CYS A 127 -9.35 9.16 -3.09
C CYS A 127 -9.17 9.31 -1.59
N GLY A 128 -7.92 9.30 -1.14
CA GLY A 128 -7.56 9.55 0.24
C GLY A 128 -6.47 10.61 0.38
N ILE A 129 -6.36 11.18 1.58
CA ILE A 129 -5.26 12.06 1.98
C ILE A 129 -4.36 11.32 2.96
N ARG A 130 -3.05 11.35 2.71
CA ARG A 130 -2.07 10.91 3.69
C ARG A 130 -1.90 11.98 4.76
N VAL A 131 -2.16 11.58 6.00
CA VAL A 131 -1.90 12.39 7.19
C VAL A 131 -0.58 11.97 7.84
N ASN A 132 0.16 12.95 8.36
CA ASN A 132 1.28 12.70 9.25
C ASN A 132 0.74 12.80 10.68
N PRO A 133 0.67 11.72 11.47
CA PRO A 133 0.15 11.78 12.83
C PRO A 133 1.05 12.55 13.80
N GLU A 134 2.24 13.01 13.34
CA GLU A 134 3.23 13.75 14.14
C GLU A 134 3.65 12.98 15.41
N HIS A 135 3.47 11.66 15.35
CA HIS A 135 3.85 10.69 16.37
C HIS A 135 4.54 9.51 15.72
N SER A 136 5.68 9.10 16.28
CA SER A 136 6.40 7.90 15.84
C SER A 136 7.24 7.34 16.97
N GLU A 137 7.35 6.02 17.01
CA GLU A 137 8.20 5.27 17.92
C GLU A 137 9.36 4.58 17.18
N VAL A 138 9.60 4.95 15.92
CA VAL A 138 10.67 4.40 15.08
C VAL A 138 12.02 4.79 15.68
N LYS A 139 12.85 3.78 15.97
CA LYS A 139 14.14 3.98 16.66
C LYS A 139 15.23 4.55 15.76
N VAL A 140 15.15 4.29 14.46
CA VAL A 140 16.17 4.71 13.49
C VAL A 140 15.64 5.92 12.72
N PRO A 141 16.22 7.12 12.93
CA PRO A 141 15.64 8.36 12.38
C PRO A 141 15.48 8.38 10.86
N ILE A 142 16.35 7.71 10.10
CA ILE A 142 16.26 7.65 8.63
C ILE A 142 15.02 6.88 8.14
N TYR A 143 14.47 6.01 8.97
CA TYR A 143 13.26 5.24 8.65
C TYR A 143 12.00 5.84 9.26
N ASP A 144 12.12 6.94 10.02
CA ASP A 144 10.98 7.59 10.66
C ASP A 144 10.19 8.44 9.65
N PRO A 145 8.98 8.02 9.25
CA PRO A 145 8.17 8.77 8.29
C PRO A 145 7.53 10.02 8.90
N CYS A 146 7.57 10.19 10.22
CA CYS A 146 7.01 11.32 10.96
C CYS A 146 8.09 12.20 11.61
N GLY A 147 9.37 11.94 11.31
CA GLY A 147 10.49 12.73 11.85
C GLY A 147 10.47 14.20 11.42
N PRO A 148 11.26 15.04 12.07
CA PRO A 148 11.40 16.45 11.70
C PRO A 148 11.75 16.58 10.21
N PHE A 149 11.08 17.51 9.53
CA PHE A 149 11.25 17.75 8.08
C PHE A 149 10.80 16.60 7.16
N SER A 150 10.02 15.64 7.67
CA SER A 150 9.42 14.64 6.80
C SER A 150 8.51 15.29 5.76
N ARG A 151 8.66 14.85 4.49
CA ARG A 151 7.78 15.26 3.39
C ARG A 151 6.54 14.35 3.28
N LEU A 152 6.36 13.40 4.18
CA LEU A 152 5.36 12.34 4.05
C LEU A 152 4.10 12.66 4.84
N GLY A 153 3.04 12.95 4.08
CA GLY A 153 1.72 13.25 4.62
C GLY A 153 1.55 14.69 5.08
N THR A 154 0.30 15.06 5.27
CA THR A 154 -0.12 16.39 5.72
C THR A 154 -0.09 16.42 7.24
N THR A 155 0.60 17.40 7.84
CA THR A 155 0.59 17.66 9.28
C THR A 155 -0.75 18.27 9.70
N ARG A 156 -1.03 18.27 11.00
CA ARG A 156 -2.27 18.87 11.55
C ARG A 156 -2.40 20.35 11.16
N GLU A 157 -1.32 21.12 11.23
CA GLU A 157 -1.29 22.52 10.84
C GLU A 157 -1.67 22.76 9.37
N ASN A 158 -1.29 21.83 8.49
CA ASN A 158 -1.51 21.92 7.04
C ASN A 158 -2.74 21.14 6.58
N PHE A 159 -3.58 20.65 7.50
CA PHE A 159 -4.78 19.92 7.14
C PHE A 159 -5.92 20.90 6.77
N GLU A 160 -6.42 20.77 5.56
CA GLU A 160 -7.41 21.68 4.97
C GLU A 160 -8.80 21.02 4.94
N GLU A 161 -9.58 21.16 6.00
CA GLU A 161 -10.92 20.55 6.12
C GLU A 161 -11.88 20.96 5.01
N ASN A 162 -11.70 22.18 4.48
CA ASN A 162 -12.54 22.71 3.40
C ASN A 162 -12.25 22.06 2.03
N GLU A 163 -11.17 21.30 1.89
CA GLU A 163 -10.72 20.69 0.65
C GLU A 163 -11.00 19.17 0.57
N LEU A 164 -11.86 18.67 1.45
CA LEU A 164 -12.20 17.24 1.54
C LEU A 164 -13.21 16.77 0.49
N ASP A 165 -13.78 17.67 -0.31
CA ASP A 165 -14.70 17.28 -1.37
C ASP A 165 -14.03 16.33 -2.37
N GLY A 166 -14.58 15.10 -2.47
CA GLY A 166 -14.02 14.00 -3.27
C GLY A 166 -13.01 13.12 -2.54
N ILE A 167 -12.63 13.45 -1.30
CA ILE A 167 -11.80 12.61 -0.43
C ILE A 167 -12.70 11.73 0.43
N THR A 168 -12.48 10.42 0.38
CA THR A 168 -13.30 9.41 1.07
C THR A 168 -12.53 8.66 2.15
N GLY A 169 -11.23 8.90 2.31
CA GLY A 169 -10.41 8.19 3.28
C GLY A 169 -9.18 8.96 3.75
N LEU A 170 -8.69 8.55 4.89
CA LEU A 170 -7.40 9.00 5.42
C LEU A 170 -6.42 7.82 5.39
N HIS A 171 -5.17 8.12 5.13
CA HIS A 171 -4.07 7.17 5.16
C HIS A 171 -2.98 7.70 6.10
N PHE A 172 -2.38 6.84 6.87
CA PHE A 172 -1.16 7.16 7.61
C PHE A 172 -0.17 5.98 7.57
N HIS A 173 1.09 6.28 7.79
CA HIS A 173 2.16 5.29 7.91
C HIS A 173 3.23 5.85 8.84
N ASN A 174 3.31 5.30 10.06
CA ASN A 174 4.29 5.64 11.09
C ASN A 174 4.81 4.39 11.83
N LEU A 175 4.48 3.20 11.32
CA LEU A 175 4.80 1.93 11.95
C LEU A 175 5.83 1.17 11.10
N CYS A 176 7.08 1.66 11.08
CA CYS A 176 8.18 0.93 10.45
C CYS A 176 8.77 -0.05 11.46
N GLU A 177 8.60 -1.36 11.20
CA GLU A 177 9.09 -2.47 12.05
C GLU A 177 8.62 -2.38 13.53
N LEU A 178 7.38 -1.93 13.73
CA LEU A 178 6.77 -1.78 15.06
C LEU A 178 5.59 -2.75 15.22
N ASN A 179 5.27 -3.05 16.49
CA ASN A 179 4.17 -3.94 16.86
C ASN A 179 2.84 -3.19 17.08
N SER A 180 1.78 -3.94 17.36
CA SER A 180 0.42 -3.43 17.56
C SER A 180 0.27 -2.43 18.72
N ASP A 181 1.13 -2.51 19.73
CA ASP A 181 1.14 -1.57 20.87
C ASP A 181 1.49 -0.14 20.44
N SER A 182 2.41 0.01 19.48
CA SER A 182 2.72 1.31 18.87
C SER A 182 1.54 1.84 18.03
N LEU A 183 0.82 0.96 17.33
CA LEU A 183 -0.39 1.35 16.62
C LEU A 183 -1.48 1.87 17.57
N ALA A 184 -1.67 1.21 18.70
CA ALA A 184 -2.67 1.62 19.70
C ALA A 184 -2.37 2.98 20.36
N ARG A 185 -1.10 3.43 20.31
CA ARG A 185 -0.70 4.75 20.82
C ARG A 185 -0.73 5.86 19.74
N THR A 186 -0.88 5.50 18.48
CA THR A 186 -1.03 6.44 17.36
C THR A 186 -2.46 6.92 17.22
#